data_f9b09851368610e7964a538048f78230
#
_entry.id   f9b09851368610e7964a538048f78230
#
_cell.length_a   1.000
_cell.length_b   1.000
_cell.length_c   1.000
_cell.angle_alpha   90.00
_cell.angle_beta   90.00
_cell.angle_gamma   90.00
#
_symmetry.space_group_name_H-M   'P 1'
#
loop_
_entity.id
_entity.type
_entity.pdbx_description
1 polymer ?
#
loop_
_entity_poly.entity_id
_entity_poly.type
_entity_poly.pdbx_seq_one_letter_code
_entity_poly.pdbx_strand_id
1 'polypeptide(L)'
;MIKNNNSFNYINRELSWLKFNERVLSQTLDNKTPLLERVRFLSIAFSNLDEFFMVRVAGLNVQKYSRNKSFDGLTPQQQLKLIDKETSKMISDIKSIWIDLLKELSENKIHIDVEKTLKTKDKTFIKNYLEENNWGVLTPIIIDPSHPFPFIPNKETTLVCRLINNKKTFYGILRVPCLLYTSDAADDSYR
;
A
#
# COMPACT_ATOMS: atom_id res chain seq x y z
N MET A 1 -35.71 -38.02 4.99
CA MET A 1 -35.03 -36.81 4.41
C MET A 1 -34.96 -35.74 5.50
N ILE A 2 -33.83 -35.63 6.15
CA ILE A 2 -33.60 -34.61 7.17
C ILE A 2 -33.23 -33.32 6.40
N LYS A 3 -34.14 -32.35 6.36
CA LYS A 3 -33.80 -31.00 5.91
C LYS A 3 -32.86 -30.37 6.95
N ASN A 4 -31.57 -30.40 6.68
CA ASN A 4 -30.62 -29.58 7.43
C ASN A 4 -30.90 -28.11 7.11
N ASN A 5 -31.75 -27.48 7.90
CA ASN A 5 -31.87 -26.04 8.01
C ASN A 5 -30.70 -25.49 8.86
N ASN A 6 -29.48 -25.76 8.47
CA ASN A 6 -28.34 -25.02 8.99
C ASN A 6 -28.31 -23.66 8.28
N SER A 7 -29.13 -22.73 8.75
CA SER A 7 -28.86 -21.32 8.55
C SER A 7 -27.44 -21.09 9.07
N PHE A 8 -26.55 -20.67 8.20
CA PHE A 8 -25.13 -20.55 8.48
C PHE A 8 -24.92 -19.54 9.63
N ASN A 9 -24.58 -20.03 10.81
CA ASN A 9 -24.22 -19.20 11.95
C ASN A 9 -22.75 -18.73 11.90
N TYR A 10 -22.14 -18.81 10.72
CA TYR A 10 -20.73 -18.45 10.53
C TYR A 10 -20.60 -17.07 9.91
N ILE A 11 -19.73 -16.26 10.50
CA ILE A 11 -19.31 -14.96 9.95
C ILE A 11 -18.25 -15.22 8.89
N ASN A 12 -18.32 -14.49 7.77
CA ASN A 12 -17.28 -14.57 6.75
C ASN A 12 -15.92 -14.19 7.33
N ARG A 13 -14.94 -15.06 7.15
CA ARG A 13 -13.60 -14.91 7.72
C ARG A 13 -12.91 -13.64 7.23
N GLU A 14 -13.04 -13.33 5.94
CA GLU A 14 -12.35 -12.19 5.33
C GLU A 14 -13.00 -10.86 5.72
N LEU A 15 -14.33 -10.83 5.77
CA LEU A 15 -15.06 -9.65 6.26
C LEU A 15 -14.82 -9.42 7.76
N SER A 16 -14.73 -10.49 8.56
CA SER A 16 -14.37 -10.40 9.97
C SER A 16 -12.96 -9.83 10.16
N TRP A 17 -12.02 -10.22 9.30
CA TRP A 17 -10.67 -9.67 9.33
C TRP A 17 -10.64 -8.16 8.97
N LEU A 18 -11.42 -7.74 7.97
CA LEU A 18 -11.57 -6.31 7.65
C LEU A 18 -12.16 -5.52 8.83
N LYS A 19 -13.13 -6.10 9.56
CA LYS A 19 -13.67 -5.48 10.79
C LYS A 19 -12.62 -5.39 11.91
N PHE A 20 -11.71 -6.34 12.01
CA PHE A 20 -10.56 -6.22 12.90
C PHE A 20 -9.67 -5.03 12.48
N ASN A 21 -9.32 -4.92 11.20
CA ASN A 21 -8.48 -3.82 10.72
C ASN A 21 -9.17 -2.45 10.85
N GLU A 22 -10.49 -2.39 10.74
CA GLU A 22 -11.28 -1.19 11.03
C GLU A 22 -11.12 -0.74 12.50
N ARG A 23 -11.04 -1.68 13.45
CA ARG A 23 -10.74 -1.37 14.85
C ARG A 23 -9.31 -0.88 15.06
N VAL A 24 -8.34 -1.42 14.32
CA VAL A 24 -6.96 -0.89 14.30
C VAL A 24 -6.97 0.55 13.80
N LEU A 25 -7.66 0.81 12.70
CA LEU A 25 -7.81 2.15 12.13
C LEU A 25 -8.49 3.12 13.11
N SER A 26 -9.48 2.66 13.87
CA SER A 26 -10.17 3.53 14.84
C SER A 26 -9.27 4.09 15.94
N GLN A 27 -8.13 3.46 16.23
CA GLN A 27 -7.14 3.99 17.18
C GLN A 27 -6.53 5.31 16.72
N THR A 28 -6.56 5.58 15.42
CA THR A 28 -6.09 6.87 14.86
C THR A 28 -6.98 8.04 15.23
N LEU A 29 -8.23 7.78 15.61
CA LEU A 29 -9.24 8.78 15.94
C LEU A 29 -9.33 9.05 17.45
N ASP A 30 -8.64 8.27 18.28
CA ASP A 30 -8.64 8.46 19.73
C ASP A 30 -7.65 9.57 20.12
N ASN A 31 -8.19 10.73 20.52
CA ASN A 31 -7.41 11.90 20.94
C ASN A 31 -6.58 11.67 22.22
N LYS A 32 -6.82 10.58 22.96
CA LYS A 32 -5.97 10.19 24.11
C LYS A 32 -4.68 9.53 23.67
N THR A 33 -4.63 9.00 22.44
CA THR A 33 -3.43 8.41 21.86
C THR A 33 -2.52 9.52 21.35
N PRO A 34 -1.20 9.50 21.68
CA PRO A 34 -0.25 10.49 21.20
C PRO A 34 -0.23 10.59 19.67
N LEU A 35 -0.03 11.79 19.12
CA LEU A 35 -0.12 12.07 17.68
C LEU A 35 0.71 11.11 16.82
N LEU A 36 1.97 10.88 17.17
CA LEU A 36 2.85 9.98 16.40
C LEU A 36 2.43 8.51 16.50
N GLU A 37 1.84 8.09 17.61
CA GLU A 37 1.26 6.75 17.70
C GLU A 37 -0.01 6.62 16.85
N ARG A 38 -0.81 7.67 16.73
CA ARG A 38 -1.96 7.71 15.80
C ARG A 38 -1.48 7.55 14.35
N VAL A 39 -0.42 8.25 13.96
CA VAL A 39 0.23 8.07 12.65
C VAL A 39 0.72 6.63 12.47
N ARG A 40 1.29 6.03 13.52
CA ARG A 40 1.75 4.64 13.50
C ARG A 40 0.58 3.66 13.31
N PHE A 41 -0.53 3.86 14.01
CA PHE A 41 -1.73 3.04 13.83
C PHE A 41 -2.29 3.14 12.40
N LEU A 42 -2.26 4.33 11.79
CA LEU A 42 -2.63 4.51 10.38
C LEU A 42 -1.74 3.68 9.46
N SER A 43 -0.43 3.73 9.67
CA SER A 43 0.55 2.95 8.92
C SER A 43 0.33 1.45 9.07
N ILE A 44 0.05 0.98 10.31
CA ILE A 44 -0.26 -0.43 10.59
C ILE A 44 -1.53 -0.86 9.85
N ALA A 45 -2.61 -0.07 9.93
CA ALA A 45 -3.88 -0.38 9.27
C ALA A 45 -3.72 -0.48 7.75
N PHE A 46 -2.92 0.41 7.15
CA PHE A 46 -2.61 0.39 5.73
C PHE A 46 -1.74 -0.83 5.33
N SER A 47 -0.71 -1.11 6.12
CA SER A 47 0.16 -2.28 5.91
C SER A 47 -0.60 -3.60 6.01
N ASN A 48 -1.51 -3.70 6.97
CA ASN A 48 -2.39 -4.84 7.13
C ASN A 48 -3.28 -5.04 5.91
N LEU A 49 -3.85 -3.95 5.38
CA LEU A 49 -4.71 -3.99 4.20
C LEU A 49 -3.93 -4.47 2.96
N ASP A 50 -2.70 -4.01 2.81
CA ASP A 50 -1.81 -4.41 1.72
C ASP A 50 -1.49 -5.92 1.76
N GLU A 51 -1.14 -6.46 2.94
CA GLU A 51 -0.94 -7.89 3.14
C GLU A 51 -2.24 -8.69 2.89
N PHE A 52 -3.38 -8.18 3.30
CA PHE A 52 -4.68 -8.78 3.04
C PHE A 52 -4.93 -8.96 1.54
N PHE A 53 -4.64 -7.95 0.73
CA PHE A 53 -4.77 -8.06 -0.72
C PHE A 53 -3.78 -9.05 -1.31
N MET A 54 -2.53 -9.01 -0.87
CA MET A 54 -1.46 -9.86 -1.40
C MET A 54 -1.69 -11.34 -1.12
N VAL A 55 -2.26 -11.69 0.03
CA VAL A 55 -2.43 -13.08 0.45
C VAL A 55 -3.87 -13.55 0.25
N ARG A 56 -4.85 -12.86 0.87
CA ARG A 56 -6.22 -13.36 0.95
C ARG A 56 -7.02 -13.07 -0.30
N VAL A 57 -6.97 -11.84 -0.80
CA VAL A 57 -7.68 -11.45 -2.03
C VAL A 57 -7.07 -12.16 -3.24
N ALA A 58 -5.74 -12.30 -3.29
CA ALA A 58 -5.06 -13.07 -4.34
C ALA A 58 -5.52 -14.53 -4.33
N GLY A 59 -5.59 -15.18 -3.15
CA GLY A 59 -6.10 -16.55 -3.03
C GLY A 59 -7.56 -16.70 -3.46
N LEU A 60 -8.43 -15.74 -3.14
CA LEU A 60 -9.82 -15.74 -3.60
C LEU A 60 -9.92 -15.50 -5.11
N ASN A 61 -9.06 -14.68 -5.70
CA ASN A 61 -9.03 -14.46 -7.15
C ASN A 61 -8.66 -15.73 -7.93
N VAL A 62 -7.72 -16.53 -7.42
CA VAL A 62 -7.41 -17.85 -8.01
C VAL A 62 -8.64 -18.75 -8.03
N GLN A 63 -9.48 -18.66 -6.98
CA GLN A 63 -10.69 -19.46 -6.83
C GLN A 63 -11.95 -18.81 -7.43
N LYS A 64 -11.83 -17.67 -8.10
CA LYS A 64 -12.97 -16.83 -8.54
C LYS A 64 -14.05 -17.59 -9.31
N TYR A 65 -13.67 -18.56 -10.12
CA TYR A 65 -14.58 -19.34 -10.93
C TYR A 65 -14.98 -20.67 -10.28
N SER A 66 -14.50 -20.96 -9.07
CA SER A 66 -14.90 -22.12 -8.31
C SER A 66 -16.36 -21.96 -7.84
N ARG A 67 -17.11 -23.07 -7.87
CA ARG A 67 -18.45 -23.16 -7.29
C ARG A 67 -18.44 -23.50 -5.80
N ASN A 68 -17.27 -23.72 -5.22
CA ASN A 68 -17.14 -24.03 -3.81
C ASN A 68 -17.60 -22.84 -2.98
N LYS A 69 -18.38 -23.11 -1.94
CA LYS A 69 -18.85 -22.09 -1.01
C LYS A 69 -18.05 -22.19 0.28
N SER A 70 -17.79 -21.04 0.88
CA SER A 70 -17.29 -20.97 2.24
C SER A 70 -18.35 -21.41 3.25
N PHE A 71 -17.96 -21.60 4.51
CA PHE A 71 -18.86 -22.05 5.56
C PHE A 71 -20.05 -21.10 5.82
N ASP A 72 -19.95 -19.85 5.43
CA ASP A 72 -21.01 -18.84 5.48
C ASP A 72 -21.93 -18.87 4.22
N GLY A 73 -21.69 -19.79 3.30
CA GLY A 73 -22.48 -19.98 2.09
C GLY A 73 -22.11 -19.10 0.90
N LEU A 74 -21.13 -18.20 1.03
CA LEU A 74 -20.72 -17.30 -0.04
C LEU A 74 -19.75 -17.99 -1.02
N THR A 75 -19.94 -17.71 -2.30
CA THR A 75 -18.95 -18.08 -3.34
C THR A 75 -17.75 -17.11 -3.29
N PRO A 76 -16.57 -17.52 -3.83
CA PRO A 76 -15.42 -16.61 -3.91
C PRO A 76 -15.74 -15.29 -4.60
N GLN A 77 -16.54 -15.32 -5.67
CA GLN A 77 -16.94 -14.11 -6.39
C GLN A 77 -17.85 -13.18 -5.54
N GLN A 78 -18.73 -13.75 -4.73
CA GLN A 78 -19.57 -12.96 -3.81
C GLN A 78 -18.72 -12.34 -2.70
N GLN A 79 -17.76 -13.10 -2.16
CA GLN A 79 -16.82 -12.59 -1.15
C GLN A 79 -16.00 -11.44 -1.72
N LEU A 80 -15.43 -11.57 -2.92
CA LEU A 80 -14.66 -10.51 -3.58
C LEU A 80 -15.45 -9.21 -3.75
N LYS A 81 -16.75 -9.29 -4.12
CA LYS A 81 -17.61 -8.09 -4.22
C LYS A 81 -17.83 -7.39 -2.87
N LEU A 82 -18.01 -8.17 -1.81
CA LEU A 82 -18.19 -7.61 -0.47
C LEU A 82 -16.87 -7.01 0.05
N ILE A 83 -15.76 -7.69 -0.18
CA ILE A 83 -14.41 -7.20 0.15
C ILE A 83 -14.15 -5.88 -0.56
N ASP A 84 -14.40 -5.78 -1.86
CA ASP A 84 -14.19 -4.56 -2.66
C ASP A 84 -14.95 -3.37 -2.07
N LYS A 85 -16.21 -3.58 -1.69
CA LYS A 85 -17.02 -2.54 -1.05
C LYS A 85 -16.44 -2.07 0.29
N GLU A 86 -16.09 -3.00 1.17
CA GLU A 86 -15.58 -2.67 2.51
C GLU A 86 -14.19 -2.04 2.44
N THR A 87 -13.31 -2.54 1.56
CA THR A 87 -11.97 -2.00 1.38
C THR A 87 -11.97 -0.63 0.71
N SER A 88 -12.85 -0.39 -0.27
CA SER A 88 -13.00 0.94 -0.89
C SER A 88 -13.39 2.00 0.14
N LYS A 89 -14.33 1.66 1.05
CA LYS A 89 -14.69 2.53 2.17
C LYS A 89 -13.48 2.78 3.08
N MET A 90 -12.81 1.72 3.52
CA MET A 90 -11.65 1.81 4.42
C MET A 90 -10.51 2.66 3.82
N ILE A 91 -10.23 2.52 2.52
CA ILE A 91 -9.23 3.36 1.81
C ILE A 91 -9.63 4.83 1.81
N SER A 92 -10.93 5.12 1.63
CA SER A 92 -11.44 6.49 1.71
C SER A 92 -11.27 7.07 3.12
N ASP A 93 -11.59 6.29 4.15
CA ASP A 93 -11.43 6.68 5.55
C ASP A 93 -9.95 6.93 5.89
N ILE A 94 -9.03 6.03 5.46
CA ILE A 94 -7.58 6.19 5.61
C ILE A 94 -7.09 7.51 5.00
N LYS A 95 -7.55 7.83 3.79
CA LYS A 95 -7.17 9.09 3.12
C LYS A 95 -7.65 10.32 3.89
N SER A 96 -8.88 10.31 4.38
CA SER A 96 -9.43 11.41 5.18
C SER A 96 -8.65 11.59 6.48
N ILE A 97 -8.42 10.51 7.21
CA ILE A 97 -7.65 10.53 8.47
C ILE A 97 -6.23 11.04 8.23
N TRP A 98 -5.58 10.61 7.14
CA TRP A 98 -4.24 11.07 6.79
C TRP A 98 -4.19 12.59 6.57
N ILE A 99 -5.17 13.16 5.87
CA ILE A 99 -5.26 14.60 5.64
C ILE A 99 -5.39 15.36 6.97
N ASP A 100 -6.18 14.84 7.90
CA ASP A 100 -6.38 15.47 9.20
C ASP A 100 -5.12 15.35 10.08
N LEU A 101 -4.46 14.19 10.08
CA LEU A 101 -3.19 13.98 10.78
C LEU A 101 -2.07 14.88 10.21
N LEU A 102 -2.03 15.11 8.90
CA LEU A 102 -1.05 16.04 8.31
C LEU A 102 -1.21 17.46 8.82
N LYS A 103 -2.44 17.95 9.02
CA LYS A 103 -2.69 19.28 9.61
C LYS A 103 -2.19 19.34 11.05
N GLU A 104 -2.55 18.34 11.86
CA GLU A 104 -2.16 18.24 13.25
C GLU A 104 -0.64 18.11 13.41
N LEU A 105 0.04 17.36 12.55
CA LEU A 105 1.50 17.29 12.49
C LEU A 105 2.11 18.67 12.21
N SER A 106 1.58 19.40 11.23
CA SER A 106 2.05 20.73 10.87
C SER A 106 1.88 21.74 12.02
N GLU A 107 0.78 21.67 12.76
CA GLU A 107 0.55 22.49 13.97
C GLU A 107 1.58 22.17 15.07
N ASN A 108 2.04 20.93 15.14
CA ASN A 108 3.10 20.47 16.04
C ASN A 108 4.52 20.64 15.45
N LYS A 109 4.70 21.46 14.39
CA LYS A 109 5.97 21.75 13.72
C LYS A 109 6.63 20.54 13.05
N ILE A 110 5.87 19.51 12.75
CA ILE A 110 6.31 18.35 11.97
C ILE A 110 5.75 18.51 10.56
N HIS A 111 6.60 18.77 9.59
CA HIS A 111 6.22 19.01 8.21
C HIS A 111 6.61 17.82 7.33
N ILE A 112 5.67 17.35 6.52
CA ILE A 112 5.92 16.36 5.47
C ILE A 112 5.76 17.10 4.14
N ASP A 113 6.89 17.45 3.56
CA ASP A 113 6.93 18.24 2.34
C ASP A 113 6.78 17.36 1.10
N VAL A 114 6.07 17.86 0.12
CA VAL A 114 5.97 17.31 -1.23
C VAL A 114 6.67 18.25 -2.20
N GLU A 115 7.03 17.77 -3.40
CA GLU A 115 7.80 18.54 -4.38
C GLU A 115 7.30 19.98 -4.59
N LYS A 116 5.99 20.20 -4.55
CA LYS A 116 5.36 21.53 -4.75
C LYS A 116 5.67 22.52 -3.62
N THR A 117 5.95 22.05 -2.43
CA THR A 117 6.23 22.87 -1.24
C THR A 117 7.73 23.08 -1.03
N LEU A 118 8.58 22.32 -1.70
CA LEU A 118 10.04 22.42 -1.59
C LEU A 118 10.57 23.75 -2.13
N LYS A 119 11.42 24.39 -1.36
CA LYS A 119 12.18 25.58 -1.78
C LYS A 119 13.27 25.21 -2.79
N THR A 120 13.73 26.17 -3.58
CA THR A 120 14.79 25.94 -4.57
C THR A 120 16.05 25.32 -3.95
N LYS A 121 16.44 25.74 -2.76
CA LYS A 121 17.59 25.19 -2.02
C LYS A 121 17.42 23.69 -1.74
N ASP A 122 16.24 23.28 -1.31
CA ASP A 122 15.95 21.90 -0.98
C ASP A 122 15.93 21.03 -2.23
N LYS A 123 15.38 21.54 -3.33
CA LYS A 123 15.42 20.86 -4.64
C LYS A 123 16.84 20.65 -5.15
N THR A 124 17.70 21.66 -4.99
CA THR A 124 19.12 21.56 -5.37
C THR A 124 19.85 20.53 -4.51
N PHE A 125 19.58 20.53 -3.18
CA PHE A 125 20.14 19.52 -2.29
C PHE A 125 19.74 18.11 -2.67
N ILE A 126 18.44 17.87 -2.89
CA ILE A 126 17.93 16.56 -3.31
C ILE A 126 18.54 16.11 -4.65
N LYS A 127 18.66 17.03 -5.60
CA LYS A 127 19.27 16.72 -6.89
C LYS A 127 20.72 16.26 -6.73
N ASN A 128 21.54 17.04 -6.00
CA ASN A 128 22.94 16.70 -5.77
C ASN A 128 23.07 15.37 -5.00
N TYR A 129 22.24 15.16 -3.99
CA TYR A 129 22.23 13.92 -3.24
C TYR A 129 21.90 12.70 -4.11
N LEU A 130 20.95 12.82 -5.04
CA LEU A 130 20.61 11.75 -5.97
C LEU A 130 21.75 11.48 -6.96
N GLU A 131 22.41 12.54 -7.49
CA GLU A 131 23.53 12.40 -8.41
C GLU A 131 24.73 11.71 -7.75
N GLU A 132 25.03 12.04 -6.49
CA GLU A 132 26.18 11.49 -5.76
C GLU A 132 25.96 10.04 -5.26
N ASN A 133 24.74 9.72 -4.81
CA ASN A 133 24.51 8.49 -4.08
C ASN A 133 23.71 7.41 -4.84
N ASN A 134 22.84 7.79 -5.76
CA ASN A 134 21.82 6.88 -6.27
C ASN A 134 21.81 6.66 -7.78
N TRP A 135 22.45 7.53 -8.57
CA TRP A 135 22.33 7.47 -10.02
C TRP A 135 22.83 6.15 -10.64
N GLY A 136 23.91 5.59 -10.08
CA GLY A 136 24.49 4.34 -10.57
C GLY A 136 23.69 3.06 -10.23
N VAL A 137 22.73 3.15 -9.31
CA VAL A 137 21.95 1.99 -8.83
C VAL A 137 20.59 1.90 -9.52
N LEU A 138 20.12 3.01 -10.08
CA LEU A 138 18.83 3.07 -10.77
C LEU A 138 18.94 2.47 -12.17
N THR A 139 18.48 1.23 -12.33
CA THR A 139 18.52 0.51 -13.62
C THR A 139 17.14 0.52 -14.26
N PRO A 140 16.91 1.26 -15.35
CA PRO A 140 15.65 1.21 -16.07
C PRO A 140 15.49 -0.11 -16.83
N ILE A 141 14.30 -0.70 -16.77
CA ILE A 141 13.92 -1.91 -17.52
C ILE A 141 12.93 -1.48 -18.60
N ILE A 142 13.26 -1.70 -19.86
CA ILE A 142 12.34 -1.42 -20.97
C ILE A 142 11.32 -2.55 -21.07
N ILE A 143 10.04 -2.19 -21.18
CA ILE A 143 8.97 -3.14 -21.42
C ILE A 143 8.94 -3.45 -22.92
N ASP A 144 9.27 -4.67 -23.27
CA ASP A 144 9.30 -5.19 -24.62
C ASP A 144 8.33 -6.37 -24.74
N PRO A 145 7.50 -6.44 -25.82
CA PRO A 145 6.62 -7.58 -26.05
C PRO A 145 7.33 -8.94 -26.16
N SER A 146 8.64 -8.94 -26.43
CA SER A 146 9.46 -10.16 -26.55
C SER A 146 9.83 -10.77 -25.19
N HIS A 147 9.63 -10.03 -24.11
CA HIS A 147 9.98 -10.45 -22.75
C HIS A 147 8.76 -10.45 -21.84
N PRO A 148 8.72 -11.33 -20.81
CA PRO A 148 7.68 -11.27 -19.79
C PRO A 148 7.67 -9.90 -19.11
N PHE A 149 6.47 -9.47 -18.69
CA PHE A 149 6.33 -8.24 -17.91
C PHE A 149 7.19 -8.31 -16.64
N PRO A 150 7.99 -7.27 -16.34
CA PRO A 150 8.87 -7.27 -15.18
C PRO A 150 8.09 -7.46 -13.87
N PHE A 151 8.62 -8.27 -12.97
CA PHE A 151 8.05 -8.43 -11.64
C PHE A 151 8.25 -7.14 -10.82
N ILE A 152 7.16 -6.60 -10.31
CA ILE A 152 7.14 -5.43 -9.42
C ILE A 152 6.87 -5.94 -8.01
N PRO A 153 7.84 -5.83 -7.07
CA PRO A 153 7.64 -6.23 -5.69
C PRO A 153 6.57 -5.38 -5.00
N ASN A 154 5.92 -5.97 -4.00
CA ASN A 154 4.96 -5.27 -3.18
C ASN A 154 5.63 -4.14 -2.37
N LYS A 155 4.92 -3.02 -2.18
CA LYS A 155 5.40 -1.81 -1.44
C LYS A 155 6.65 -1.14 -2.05
N GLU A 156 7.07 -1.52 -3.23
CA GLU A 156 8.19 -0.87 -3.91
C GLU A 156 7.69 0.32 -4.74
N THR A 157 8.35 1.46 -4.59
CA THR A 157 8.09 2.62 -5.45
C THR A 157 8.65 2.35 -6.84
N THR A 158 7.79 2.38 -7.84
CA THR A 158 8.16 2.13 -9.23
C THR A 158 7.70 3.29 -10.10
N LEU A 159 8.63 3.87 -10.86
CA LEU A 159 8.34 4.91 -11.82
C LEU A 159 8.10 4.27 -13.20
N VAL A 160 6.99 4.62 -13.83
CA VAL A 160 6.70 4.22 -15.21
C VAL A 160 7.01 5.40 -16.12
N CYS A 161 7.95 5.21 -17.02
CA CYS A 161 8.43 6.24 -17.94
C CYS A 161 7.99 5.94 -19.37
N ARG A 162 7.46 6.94 -20.05
CA ARG A 162 7.24 6.90 -21.49
C ARG A 162 8.48 7.46 -22.20
N LEU A 163 9.14 6.64 -22.97
CA LEU A 163 10.35 6.97 -23.72
C LEU A 163 10.01 7.15 -25.20
N ILE A 164 10.54 8.18 -25.83
CA ILE A 164 10.34 8.45 -27.26
C ILE A 164 11.70 8.41 -27.93
N ASN A 165 11.87 7.52 -28.91
CA ASN A 165 13.06 7.45 -29.75
C ASN A 165 12.64 7.27 -31.22
N ASN A 166 13.11 8.17 -32.11
CA ASN A 166 12.82 8.14 -33.55
C ASN A 166 11.32 7.92 -33.87
N LYS A 167 10.42 8.70 -33.23
CA LYS A 167 8.96 8.61 -33.38
C LYS A 167 8.33 7.30 -32.87
N LYS A 168 9.11 6.38 -32.29
CA LYS A 168 8.60 5.20 -31.63
C LYS A 168 8.48 5.45 -30.13
N THR A 169 7.36 5.00 -29.56
CA THR A 169 7.12 5.10 -28.12
C THR A 169 7.44 3.77 -27.45
N PHE A 170 8.22 3.84 -26.39
CA PHE A 170 8.56 2.72 -25.50
C PHE A 170 8.11 3.07 -24.08
N TYR A 171 7.92 2.04 -23.28
CA TYR A 171 7.68 2.21 -21.86
C TYR A 171 8.83 1.58 -21.08
N GLY A 172 9.26 2.26 -20.05
CA GLY A 172 10.30 1.77 -19.15
C GLY A 172 9.79 1.79 -17.71
N ILE A 173 10.28 0.87 -16.91
CA ILE A 173 10.06 0.79 -15.48
C ILE A 173 11.38 1.08 -14.79
N LEU A 174 11.35 2.01 -13.84
CA LEU A 174 12.47 2.31 -12.97
C LEU A 174 12.04 1.98 -11.54
N ARG A 175 12.65 0.94 -10.97
CA ARG A 175 12.44 0.56 -9.59
C ARG A 175 13.29 1.43 -8.68
N VAL A 176 12.67 2.00 -7.64
CA VAL A 176 13.37 2.81 -6.64
C VAL A 176 13.65 1.92 -5.43
N PRO A 177 14.90 1.45 -5.23
CA PRO A 177 15.22 0.51 -4.14
C PRO A 177 15.06 1.21 -2.80
N CYS A 178 14.20 0.67 -1.93
CA CYS A 178 13.97 1.24 -0.59
C CYS A 178 15.18 1.13 0.34
N LEU A 179 16.06 0.17 0.13
CA LEU A 179 17.28 -0.03 0.94
C LEU A 179 18.35 1.06 0.76
N LEU A 180 18.26 1.87 -0.30
CA LEU A 180 19.16 3.02 -0.49
C LEU A 180 18.80 4.22 0.39
N TYR A 181 17.65 4.18 1.05
CA TYR A 181 17.16 5.25 1.91
C TYR A 181 17.28 4.94 3.40
N THR A 182 17.65 3.74 3.77
CA THR A 182 18.03 3.41 5.12
C THR A 182 19.53 3.59 5.23
N SER A 183 19.98 4.63 5.95
CA SER A 183 21.31 4.59 6.57
C SER A 183 21.39 3.22 7.23
N ASP A 184 22.45 2.48 6.92
CA ASP A 184 22.62 1.11 7.39
C ASP A 184 22.50 1.13 8.92
N ALA A 185 21.53 0.40 9.48
CA ALA A 185 21.33 0.32 10.92
C ALA A 185 22.58 -0.24 11.64
N ALA A 186 23.53 -0.81 10.90
CA ALA A 186 24.85 -1.20 11.38
C ALA A 186 25.79 0.01 11.59
N ASP A 187 25.57 1.13 10.89
CA ASP A 187 26.41 2.34 11.00
C ASP A 187 26.02 3.22 12.21
N ASP A 188 24.77 3.08 12.70
CA ASP A 188 24.29 3.78 13.88
C ASP A 188 24.82 3.22 15.22
N SER A 189 25.53 2.09 15.20
CA SER A 189 26.15 1.49 16.41
C SER A 189 27.48 2.14 16.82
N TYR A 190 27.97 3.13 16.07
CA TYR A 190 29.23 3.83 16.32
C TYR A 190 29.11 5.36 16.52
N ARG A 191 27.91 5.85 16.86
CA ARG A 191 27.76 7.26 17.26
C ARG A 191 27.18 7.42 18.65
#